data_868ad28dc58d8bf05ad275cf2772ea28
#
_entry.id   868ad28dc58d8bf05ad275cf2772ea28
#
_cell.length_a   1.000
_cell.length_b   1.000
_cell.length_c   1.000
_cell.angle_alpha   90.00
_cell.angle_beta   90.00
_cell.angle_gamma   90.00
#
_symmetry.space_group_name_H-M   'P 1'
#
loop_
_entity.id
_entity.type
_entity.pdbx_description
1 polymer ?
#
loop_
_entity_poly.entity_id
_entity_poly.type
_entity_poly.pdbx_seq_one_letter_code
_entity_poly.pdbx_strand_id
1 'polypeptide(L)'
;MNLRKILELDARLSSQMRVAEKPGFLRNLAIFFAHSGDSWFWALALIVAWFFSNSDWRKWETVEFFGIAGLAAVVLAVKFLVKRKRPEGEWGGIYRNTDPHSFPSGHAARAFLIAVVASTLAPLWLAALLWVWAPLVALARVAMGVHYLSDVVAGAILGAIVAIIGLQFYPLMVGWLGPLIDFPLW
;
A
#
# COMPACT_ATOMS: atom_id res chain seq x y z
N MET A 1 -11.97 13.59 -24.42
CA MET A 1 -12.09 12.10 -24.43
C MET A 1 -13.22 11.75 -23.49
N ASN A 2 -14.22 10.92 -23.89
CA ASN A 2 -15.38 10.60 -23.06
C ASN A 2 -14.93 9.61 -21.94
N LEU A 3 -15.47 9.76 -20.73
CA LEU A 3 -15.17 8.91 -19.56
C LEU A 3 -15.28 7.41 -19.89
N ARG A 4 -16.29 7.02 -20.67
CA ARG A 4 -16.48 5.63 -21.11
C ARG A 4 -15.27 5.10 -21.87
N LYS A 5 -14.71 5.88 -22.81
CA LYS A 5 -13.52 5.48 -23.58
C LYS A 5 -12.27 5.32 -22.69
N ILE A 6 -12.15 6.15 -21.63
CA ILE A 6 -11.06 6.04 -20.65
C ILE A 6 -11.17 4.74 -19.88
N LEU A 7 -12.38 4.39 -19.41
CA LEU A 7 -12.61 3.16 -18.65
C LEU A 7 -12.42 1.91 -19.52
N GLU A 8 -12.83 1.95 -20.78
CA GLU A 8 -12.61 0.87 -21.75
C GLU A 8 -11.10 0.66 -22.02
N LEU A 9 -10.35 1.76 -22.20
CA LEU A 9 -8.90 1.70 -22.37
C LEU A 9 -8.20 1.13 -21.13
N ASP A 10 -8.57 1.60 -19.94
CA ASP A 10 -8.04 1.11 -18.67
C ASP A 10 -8.29 -0.39 -18.50
N ALA A 11 -9.51 -0.85 -18.76
CA ALA A 11 -9.85 -2.26 -18.70
C ALA A 11 -9.04 -3.10 -19.70
N ARG A 12 -8.85 -2.61 -20.93
CA ARG A 12 -8.05 -3.27 -21.97
C ARG A 12 -6.58 -3.37 -21.58
N LEU A 13 -5.97 -2.26 -21.15
CA LEU A 13 -4.55 -2.25 -20.73
C LEU A 13 -4.34 -3.16 -19.52
N SER A 14 -5.24 -3.10 -18.55
CA SER A 14 -5.17 -3.97 -17.36
C SER A 14 -5.29 -5.44 -17.72
N SER A 15 -6.16 -5.80 -18.68
CA SER A 15 -6.32 -7.20 -19.11
C SER A 15 -5.05 -7.76 -19.79
N GLN A 16 -4.32 -6.94 -20.52
CA GLN A 16 -3.05 -7.34 -21.14
C GLN A 16 -1.93 -7.61 -20.12
N MET A 17 -2.03 -7.04 -18.92
CA MET A 17 -1.06 -7.20 -17.85
C MET A 17 -1.33 -8.40 -16.93
N ARG A 18 -2.41 -9.16 -17.11
CA ARG A 18 -2.81 -10.30 -16.26
C ARG A 18 -1.97 -11.55 -16.46
N VAL A 19 -0.67 -11.43 -16.28
CA VAL A 19 0.28 -12.53 -16.48
C VAL A 19 0.22 -13.60 -15.38
N ALA A 20 -0.34 -13.27 -14.21
CA ALA A 20 -0.43 -14.18 -13.07
C ALA A 20 -1.68 -15.09 -13.09
N GLU A 21 -2.54 -14.99 -14.09
CA GLU A 21 -3.66 -15.93 -14.29
C GLU A 21 -3.17 -17.30 -14.82
N LYS A 22 -1.97 -17.35 -15.42
CA LYS A 22 -1.35 -18.60 -15.89
C LYS A 22 -0.34 -19.14 -14.87
N PRO A 23 -0.30 -20.47 -14.60
CA PRO A 23 0.72 -21.07 -13.76
C PRO A 23 2.14 -20.78 -14.28
N GLY A 24 3.08 -20.47 -13.37
CA GLY A 24 4.48 -20.24 -13.72
C GLY A 24 5.18 -19.26 -12.79
N PHE A 25 6.43 -18.95 -13.13
CA PHE A 25 7.29 -18.07 -12.32
C PHE A 25 6.68 -16.68 -12.08
N LEU A 26 6.11 -16.06 -13.11
CA LEU A 26 5.49 -14.73 -13.01
C LEU A 26 4.29 -14.72 -12.07
N ARG A 27 3.50 -15.83 -12.03
CA ARG A 27 2.41 -15.98 -11.05
C ARG A 27 2.94 -15.97 -9.62
N ASN A 28 3.97 -16.77 -9.34
CA ASN A 28 4.56 -16.87 -8.01
C ASN A 28 5.17 -15.52 -7.56
N LEU A 29 5.84 -14.84 -8.47
CA LEU A 29 6.41 -13.53 -8.22
C LEU A 29 5.32 -12.49 -7.92
N ALA A 30 4.23 -12.48 -8.70
CA ALA A 30 3.09 -11.57 -8.47
C ALA A 30 2.40 -11.87 -7.14
N ILE A 31 2.21 -13.14 -6.78
CA ILE A 31 1.66 -13.56 -5.47
C ILE A 31 2.55 -13.05 -4.34
N PHE A 32 3.86 -13.25 -4.44
CA PHE A 32 4.82 -12.79 -3.43
C PHE A 32 4.74 -11.28 -3.22
N PHE A 33 4.85 -10.47 -4.28
CA PHE A 33 4.77 -9.02 -4.15
C PHE A 33 3.39 -8.53 -3.72
N ALA A 34 2.32 -9.14 -4.19
CA ALA A 34 0.97 -8.76 -3.78
C ALA A 34 0.78 -8.96 -2.27
N HIS A 35 1.18 -10.11 -1.72
CA HIS A 35 1.03 -10.39 -0.29
C HIS A 35 2.06 -9.69 0.59
N SER A 36 3.25 -9.38 0.07
CA SER A 36 4.22 -8.57 0.81
C SER A 36 3.70 -7.15 1.12
N GLY A 37 2.64 -6.71 0.43
CA GLY A 37 1.95 -5.46 0.70
C GLY A 37 0.74 -5.57 1.63
N ASP A 38 0.48 -6.71 2.28
CA ASP A 38 -0.67 -6.88 3.16
C ASP A 38 -0.58 -6.05 4.45
N SER A 39 -1.70 -5.48 4.89
CA SER A 39 -1.74 -4.61 6.10
C SER A 39 -1.33 -5.34 7.35
N TRP A 40 -1.85 -6.56 7.54
CA TRP A 40 -1.58 -7.36 8.73
C TRP A 40 -0.09 -7.73 8.85
N PHE A 41 0.56 -8.00 7.70
CA PHE A 41 1.98 -8.31 7.64
C PHE A 41 2.81 -7.10 8.12
N TRP A 42 2.53 -5.91 7.57
CA TRP A 42 3.24 -4.69 7.97
C TRP A 42 2.93 -4.27 9.40
N ALA A 43 1.66 -4.38 9.84
CA ALA A 43 1.30 -4.07 11.21
C ALA A 43 2.06 -4.98 12.21
N LEU A 44 2.07 -6.29 11.96
CA LEU A 44 2.80 -7.23 12.79
C LEU A 44 4.32 -6.98 12.76
N ALA A 45 4.89 -6.80 11.55
CA ALA A 45 6.33 -6.56 11.39
C ALA A 45 6.77 -5.28 12.12
N LEU A 46 6.02 -4.18 12.00
CA LEU A 46 6.32 -2.93 12.67
C LEU A 46 6.19 -3.05 14.20
N ILE A 47 5.14 -3.74 14.70
CA ILE A 47 4.98 -3.97 16.15
C ILE A 47 6.15 -4.81 16.68
N VAL A 48 6.49 -5.91 16.01
CA VAL A 48 7.59 -6.77 16.45
C VAL A 48 8.93 -6.01 16.39
N ALA A 49 9.21 -5.32 15.28
CA ALA A 49 10.43 -4.55 15.13
C ALA A 49 10.57 -3.48 16.24
N TRP A 50 9.48 -2.79 16.57
CA TRP A 50 9.44 -1.73 17.58
C TRP A 50 9.94 -2.20 18.95
N PHE A 51 9.66 -3.44 19.36
CA PHE A 51 10.15 -3.99 20.62
C PHE A 51 11.66 -4.21 20.65
N PHE A 52 12.31 -4.39 19.50
CA PHE A 52 13.75 -4.67 19.38
C PHE A 52 14.56 -3.48 18.87
N SER A 53 13.91 -2.37 18.54
CA SER A 53 14.51 -1.18 17.94
C SER A 53 14.98 -0.18 18.98
N ASN A 54 15.93 0.65 18.59
CA ASN A 54 16.30 1.87 19.33
C ASN A 54 15.31 3.01 19.07
N SER A 55 15.44 4.13 19.78
CA SER A 55 14.48 5.24 19.70
C SER A 55 14.33 5.84 18.29
N ASP A 56 15.40 5.88 17.49
CA ASP A 56 15.32 6.44 16.14
C ASP A 56 14.50 5.56 15.19
N TRP A 57 14.69 4.23 15.26
CA TRP A 57 13.87 3.29 14.50
C TRP A 57 12.42 3.25 15.00
N ARG A 58 12.21 3.32 16.32
CA ARG A 58 10.86 3.38 16.90
C ARG A 58 10.06 4.59 16.40
N LYS A 59 10.71 5.74 16.18
CA LYS A 59 10.04 6.90 15.56
C LYS A 59 9.50 6.56 14.19
N TRP A 60 10.32 5.98 13.31
CA TRP A 60 9.92 5.57 11.98
C TRP A 60 8.80 4.52 12.02
N GLU A 61 8.96 3.45 12.80
CA GLU A 61 8.00 2.36 12.95
C GLU A 61 6.65 2.86 13.47
N THR A 62 6.66 3.77 14.42
CA THR A 62 5.44 4.39 14.97
C THR A 62 4.71 5.22 13.91
N VAL A 63 5.44 6.05 13.17
CA VAL A 63 4.86 6.86 12.08
C VAL A 63 4.27 5.99 10.99
N GLU A 64 4.98 4.93 10.59
CA GLU A 64 4.47 3.98 9.59
C GLU A 64 3.21 3.28 10.07
N PHE A 65 3.19 2.80 11.32
CA PHE A 65 2.02 2.11 11.87
C PHE A 65 0.78 3.00 11.85
N PHE A 66 0.86 4.21 12.39
CA PHE A 66 -0.27 5.15 12.39
C PHE A 66 -0.59 5.67 10.99
N GLY A 67 0.42 5.86 10.13
CA GLY A 67 0.25 6.23 8.73
C GLY A 67 -0.54 5.17 7.95
N ILE A 68 -0.21 3.90 8.12
CA ILE A 68 -0.93 2.76 7.51
C ILE A 68 -2.37 2.70 8.03
N ALA A 69 -2.59 2.88 9.34
CA ALA A 69 -3.92 2.86 9.93
C ALA A 69 -4.80 4.02 9.42
N GLY A 70 -4.25 5.24 9.41
CA GLY A 70 -4.95 6.42 8.88
C GLY A 70 -5.25 6.30 7.39
N LEU A 71 -4.27 5.82 6.59
CA LEU A 71 -4.47 5.57 5.17
C LEU A 71 -5.56 4.52 4.92
N ALA A 72 -5.63 3.47 5.75
CA ALA A 72 -6.67 2.44 5.61
C ALA A 72 -8.07 3.05 5.74
N ALA A 73 -8.29 3.96 6.69
CA ALA A 73 -9.56 4.68 6.86
C ALA A 73 -9.89 5.54 5.63
N VAL A 74 -8.91 6.28 5.10
CA VAL A 74 -9.09 7.11 3.89
C VAL A 74 -9.41 6.26 2.66
N VAL A 75 -8.64 5.17 2.43
CA VAL A 75 -8.88 4.24 1.33
C VAL A 75 -10.28 3.64 1.42
N LEU A 76 -10.68 3.21 2.62
CA LEU A 76 -12.01 2.63 2.85
C LEU A 76 -13.12 3.64 2.54
N ALA A 77 -12.99 4.88 3.01
CA ALA A 77 -13.94 5.95 2.71
C ALA A 77 -14.09 6.17 1.19
N VAL A 78 -12.96 6.28 0.46
CA VAL A 78 -12.99 6.45 -1.00
C VAL A 78 -13.62 5.24 -1.71
N LYS A 79 -13.33 4.02 -1.26
CA LYS A 79 -13.94 2.79 -1.80
C LYS A 79 -15.46 2.80 -1.69
N PHE A 80 -16.01 3.18 -0.54
CA PHE A 80 -17.47 3.26 -0.34
C PHE A 80 -18.11 4.43 -1.08
N LEU A 81 -17.37 5.48 -1.40
CA LEU A 81 -17.87 6.58 -2.24
C LEU A 81 -17.90 6.20 -3.73
N VAL A 82 -16.82 5.60 -4.25
CA VAL A 82 -16.66 5.32 -5.69
C VAL A 82 -17.34 4.02 -6.11
N LYS A 83 -17.31 2.99 -5.27
CA LYS A 83 -17.96 1.67 -5.47
C LYS A 83 -17.64 0.99 -6.81
N ARG A 84 -16.42 1.16 -7.31
CA ARG A 84 -15.99 0.54 -8.57
C ARG A 84 -15.90 -0.98 -8.40
N LYS A 85 -16.53 -1.73 -9.31
CA LYS A 85 -16.43 -3.20 -9.33
C LYS A 85 -15.02 -3.65 -9.71
N ARG A 86 -14.57 -4.76 -9.12
CA ARG A 86 -13.29 -5.38 -9.46
C ARG A 86 -13.31 -6.01 -10.85
N PRO A 87 -12.15 -6.14 -11.51
CA PRO A 87 -12.02 -6.95 -12.71
C PRO A 87 -12.57 -8.37 -12.51
N GLU A 88 -13.12 -8.94 -13.56
CA GLU A 88 -13.49 -10.36 -13.57
C GLU A 88 -12.24 -11.21 -13.74
N GLY A 89 -12.12 -12.31 -12.96
CA GLY A 89 -10.97 -13.21 -12.97
C GLY A 89 -10.93 -14.10 -11.76
N GLU A 90 -10.02 -15.06 -11.75
CA GLU A 90 -9.85 -16.07 -10.68
C GLU A 90 -9.67 -15.41 -9.30
N TRP A 91 -8.70 -14.53 -9.17
CA TRP A 91 -8.37 -13.86 -7.91
C TRP A 91 -9.39 -12.80 -7.49
N GLY A 92 -10.03 -12.14 -8.45
CA GLY A 92 -11.08 -11.16 -8.17
C GLY A 92 -12.28 -11.75 -7.44
N GLY A 93 -12.55 -13.06 -7.60
CA GLY A 93 -13.60 -13.80 -6.90
C GLY A 93 -13.38 -13.87 -5.39
N ILE A 94 -12.14 -14.12 -4.96
CA ILE A 94 -11.76 -14.22 -3.54
C ILE A 94 -11.99 -12.87 -2.82
N TYR A 95 -11.59 -11.76 -3.46
CA TYR A 95 -11.70 -10.43 -2.87
C TYR A 95 -13.12 -9.86 -2.89
N ARG A 96 -14.00 -10.31 -3.82
CA ARG A 96 -15.37 -9.78 -3.93
C ARG A 96 -16.22 -9.92 -2.67
N ASN A 97 -15.94 -10.93 -1.87
CA ASN A 97 -16.69 -11.17 -0.63
C ASN A 97 -16.19 -10.33 0.56
N THR A 98 -14.90 -9.99 0.59
CA THR A 98 -14.28 -9.29 1.73
C THR A 98 -14.02 -7.81 1.43
N ASP A 99 -13.70 -7.47 0.19
CA ASP A 99 -13.41 -6.11 -0.28
C ASP A 99 -13.91 -5.94 -1.73
N PRO A 100 -15.23 -5.70 -1.91
CA PRO A 100 -15.88 -5.73 -3.24
C PRO A 100 -15.45 -4.59 -4.17
N HIS A 101 -14.88 -3.52 -3.64
CA HIS A 101 -14.57 -2.32 -4.39
C HIS A 101 -13.09 -2.27 -4.80
N SER A 102 -12.84 -1.99 -6.10
CA SER A 102 -11.47 -1.98 -6.63
C SER A 102 -10.75 -0.65 -6.42
N PHE A 103 -11.46 0.48 -6.47
CA PHE A 103 -10.85 1.81 -6.48
C PHE A 103 -10.91 2.50 -5.11
N PRO A 104 -9.79 3.06 -4.65
CA PRO A 104 -8.43 2.88 -5.14
C PRO A 104 -7.80 1.59 -4.60
N SER A 105 -6.62 1.19 -5.13
CA SER A 105 -5.87 0.05 -4.61
C SER A 105 -5.24 0.36 -3.26
N GLY A 106 -5.71 -0.31 -2.19
CA GLY A 106 -5.16 -0.14 -0.84
C GLY A 106 -3.72 -0.65 -0.69
N HIS A 107 -3.33 -1.71 -1.42
CA HIS A 107 -1.96 -2.22 -1.43
C HIS A 107 -0.99 -1.23 -2.08
N ALA A 108 -1.35 -0.67 -3.24
CA ALA A 108 -0.54 0.36 -3.89
C ALA A 108 -0.43 1.61 -3.00
N ALA A 109 -1.55 2.07 -2.42
CA ALA A 109 -1.56 3.23 -1.54
C ALA A 109 -0.61 3.03 -0.34
N ARG A 110 -0.68 1.89 0.32
CA ARG A 110 0.20 1.57 1.45
C ARG A 110 1.66 1.47 1.04
N ALA A 111 1.97 0.78 -0.05
CA ALA A 111 3.33 0.62 -0.50
C ALA A 111 4.01 1.96 -0.80
N PHE A 112 3.29 2.88 -1.44
CA PHE A 112 3.81 4.22 -1.72
C PHE A 112 3.85 5.12 -0.49
N LEU A 113 2.91 4.99 0.46
CA LEU A 113 3.01 5.67 1.77
C LEU A 113 4.31 5.25 2.47
N ILE A 114 4.56 3.95 2.59
CA ILE A 114 5.75 3.40 3.24
C ILE A 114 7.03 3.92 2.57
N ALA A 115 7.11 3.90 1.24
CA ALA A 115 8.28 4.39 0.52
C ALA A 115 8.53 5.89 0.73
N VAL A 116 7.47 6.71 0.76
CA VAL A 116 7.58 8.16 0.98
C VAL A 116 8.01 8.47 2.41
N VAL A 117 7.41 7.83 3.42
CA VAL A 117 7.79 8.03 4.84
C VAL A 117 9.24 7.58 5.06
N ALA A 118 9.63 6.43 4.50
CA ALA A 118 11.00 5.94 4.58
C ALA A 118 12.02 6.91 3.97
N SER A 119 11.66 7.64 2.92
CA SER A 119 12.54 8.65 2.30
C SER A 119 12.93 9.79 3.25
N THR A 120 12.14 10.01 4.29
CA THR A 120 12.37 11.08 5.27
C THR A 120 12.95 10.56 6.58
N LEU A 121 12.54 9.39 7.04
CA LEU A 121 12.81 8.91 8.39
C LEU A 121 13.70 7.65 8.45
N ALA A 122 13.87 6.92 7.35
CA ALA A 122 14.67 5.71 7.31
C ALA A 122 16.03 5.95 6.63
N PRO A 123 17.02 5.05 6.80
CA PRO A 123 18.27 5.09 6.07
C PRO A 123 18.05 5.01 4.54
N LEU A 124 18.91 5.70 3.79
CA LEU A 124 18.81 5.80 2.33
C LEU A 124 18.69 4.44 1.62
N TRP A 125 19.43 3.43 2.07
CA TRP A 125 19.38 2.10 1.48
C TRP A 125 18.00 1.45 1.61
N LEU A 126 17.33 1.63 2.76
CA LEU A 126 15.98 1.10 2.99
C LEU A 126 14.95 1.86 2.16
N ALA A 127 15.05 3.18 2.13
CA ALA A 127 14.19 4.01 1.27
C ALA A 127 14.32 3.58 -0.20
N ALA A 128 15.54 3.38 -0.70
CA ALA A 128 15.77 2.92 -2.08
C ALA A 128 15.14 1.53 -2.36
N LEU A 129 15.29 0.58 -1.43
CA LEU A 129 14.64 -0.74 -1.54
C LEU A 129 13.11 -0.63 -1.58
N LEU A 130 12.52 0.20 -0.73
CA LEU A 130 11.08 0.40 -0.66
C LEU A 130 10.54 1.11 -1.91
N TRP A 131 11.30 2.01 -2.53
CA TRP A 131 10.96 2.63 -3.82
C TRP A 131 11.02 1.65 -5.01
N VAL A 132 11.84 0.60 -4.93
CA VAL A 132 11.80 -0.51 -5.91
C VAL A 132 10.63 -1.44 -5.62
N TRP A 133 10.38 -1.76 -4.35
CA TRP A 133 9.32 -2.66 -3.92
C TRP A 133 7.91 -2.10 -4.18
N ALA A 134 7.65 -0.82 -3.92
CA ALA A 134 6.32 -0.24 -4.02
C ALA A 134 5.69 -0.36 -5.42
N PRO A 135 6.39 -0.04 -6.54
CA PRO A 135 5.89 -0.30 -7.88
C PRO A 135 5.65 -1.79 -8.16
N LEU A 136 6.48 -2.70 -7.64
CA LEU A 136 6.32 -4.13 -7.82
C LEU A 136 5.05 -4.64 -7.13
N VAL A 137 4.74 -4.15 -5.92
CA VAL A 137 3.45 -4.41 -5.27
C VAL A 137 2.29 -3.90 -6.13
N ALA A 138 2.35 -2.65 -6.61
CA ALA A 138 1.30 -2.06 -7.43
C ALA A 138 1.07 -2.87 -8.73
N LEU A 139 2.14 -3.20 -9.45
CA LEU A 139 2.08 -4.02 -10.67
C LEU A 139 1.55 -5.43 -10.41
N ALA A 140 1.93 -6.05 -9.29
CA ALA A 140 1.44 -7.37 -8.90
C ALA A 140 -0.10 -7.39 -8.74
N ARG A 141 -0.71 -6.31 -8.24
CA ARG A 141 -2.18 -6.21 -8.12
C ARG A 141 -2.89 -6.20 -9.47
N VAL A 142 -2.28 -5.59 -10.50
CA VAL A 142 -2.80 -5.63 -11.87
C VAL A 142 -2.51 -6.99 -12.50
N ALA A 143 -1.30 -7.52 -12.33
CA ALA A 143 -0.89 -8.81 -12.86
C ALA A 143 -1.79 -9.97 -12.38
N MET A 144 -2.26 -9.91 -11.14
CA MET A 144 -3.24 -10.85 -10.57
C MET A 144 -4.69 -10.58 -10.99
N GLY A 145 -4.97 -9.53 -11.76
CA GLY A 145 -6.33 -9.19 -12.20
C GLY A 145 -7.28 -8.77 -11.08
N VAL A 146 -6.77 -8.30 -9.94
CA VAL A 146 -7.61 -7.85 -8.80
C VAL A 146 -7.88 -6.35 -8.80
N HIS A 147 -7.11 -5.57 -9.58
CA HIS A 147 -7.24 -4.14 -9.77
C HIS A 147 -7.02 -3.74 -11.22
N TYR A 148 -7.62 -2.63 -11.63
CA TYR A 148 -7.27 -1.94 -12.88
C TYR A 148 -6.00 -1.10 -12.70
N LEU A 149 -5.36 -0.74 -13.81
CA LEU A 149 -4.15 0.10 -13.80
C LEU A 149 -4.43 1.46 -13.14
N SER A 150 -5.58 2.07 -13.44
CA SER A 150 -5.98 3.34 -12.81
C SER A 150 -6.21 3.22 -11.30
N ASP A 151 -6.65 2.06 -10.78
CA ASP A 151 -6.82 1.84 -9.33
C ASP A 151 -5.48 1.90 -8.61
N VAL A 152 -4.43 1.30 -9.19
CA VAL A 152 -3.09 1.27 -8.58
C VAL A 152 -2.38 2.61 -8.71
N VAL A 153 -2.55 3.33 -9.83
CA VAL A 153 -2.02 4.69 -9.99
C VAL A 153 -2.68 5.64 -9.00
N ALA A 154 -4.01 5.62 -8.90
CA ALA A 154 -4.74 6.44 -7.93
C ALA A 154 -4.36 6.07 -6.48
N GLY A 155 -4.19 4.78 -6.19
CA GLY A 155 -3.70 4.31 -4.90
C GLY A 155 -2.31 4.86 -4.58
N ALA A 156 -1.36 4.75 -5.50
CA ALA A 156 0.00 5.26 -5.34
C ALA A 156 0.02 6.77 -5.04
N ILE A 157 -0.74 7.55 -5.81
CA ILE A 157 -0.87 9.00 -5.60
C ILE A 157 -1.50 9.30 -4.22
N LEU A 158 -2.59 8.61 -3.88
CA LEU A 158 -3.25 8.78 -2.59
C LEU A 158 -2.31 8.46 -1.42
N GLY A 159 -1.58 7.35 -1.50
CA GLY A 159 -0.61 6.96 -0.49
C GLY A 159 0.50 7.99 -0.30
N ALA A 160 1.06 8.49 -1.41
CA ALA A 160 2.06 9.54 -1.37
C ALA A 160 1.52 10.86 -0.76
N ILE A 161 0.30 11.28 -1.13
CA ILE A 161 -0.32 12.49 -0.58
C ILE A 161 -0.55 12.33 0.94
N VAL A 162 -1.11 11.20 1.37
CA VAL A 162 -1.35 10.93 2.80
C VAL A 162 -0.04 10.90 3.59
N ALA A 163 1.02 10.30 3.02
CA ALA A 163 2.35 10.31 3.62
C ALA A 163 2.91 11.72 3.79
N ILE A 164 2.88 12.54 2.72
CA ILE A 164 3.38 13.92 2.75
C ILE A 164 2.61 14.76 3.77
N ILE A 165 1.29 14.63 3.82
CA ILE A 165 0.45 15.31 4.82
C ILE A 165 0.80 14.81 6.23
N GLY A 166 0.87 13.48 6.42
CA GLY A 166 1.20 12.87 7.71
C GLY A 166 2.55 13.33 8.26
N LEU A 167 3.56 13.47 7.39
CA LEU A 167 4.88 13.96 7.76
C LEU A 167 4.87 15.42 8.29
N GLN A 168 3.89 16.25 7.91
CA GLN A 168 3.74 17.59 8.51
C GLN A 168 3.34 17.53 9.99
N PHE A 169 2.65 16.46 10.39
CA PHE A 169 2.26 16.22 11.78
C PHE A 169 3.29 15.40 12.57
N TYR A 170 4.39 14.99 11.93
CA TYR A 170 5.44 14.19 12.56
C TYR A 170 5.97 14.80 13.88
N PRO A 171 6.34 16.11 13.95
CA PRO A 171 6.85 16.69 15.20
C PRO A 171 5.83 16.64 16.33
N LEU A 172 4.55 16.89 16.01
CA LEU A 172 3.46 16.81 16.98
C LEU A 172 3.28 15.37 17.49
N MET A 173 3.27 14.41 16.60
CA MET A 173 3.09 13.00 16.93
C MET A 173 4.25 12.48 17.80
N VAL A 174 5.50 12.79 17.46
CA VAL A 174 6.65 12.41 18.27
C VAL A 174 6.62 13.09 19.64
N GLY A 175 6.19 14.36 19.72
CA GLY A 175 6.00 15.06 21.00
C GLY A 175 4.98 14.37 21.92
N TRP A 176 3.89 13.88 21.37
CA TRP A 176 2.85 13.20 22.14
C TRP A 176 3.20 11.77 22.50
N LEU A 177 3.86 11.05 21.62
CA LEU A 177 4.24 9.64 21.78
C LEU A 177 5.66 9.45 22.29
N GLY A 178 6.40 10.54 22.54
CA GLY A 178 7.79 10.51 23.06
C GLY A 178 7.95 9.59 24.27
N PRO A 179 7.11 9.68 25.31
CA PRO A 179 7.20 8.78 26.47
C PRO A 179 7.10 7.29 26.13
N LEU A 180 6.36 6.94 25.07
CA LEU A 180 6.26 5.58 24.58
C LEU A 180 7.48 5.19 23.73
N ILE A 181 7.92 6.09 22.85
CA ILE A 181 9.02 5.87 21.92
C ILE A 181 10.34 5.69 22.67
N ASP A 182 10.61 6.52 23.67
CA ASP A 182 11.84 6.56 24.44
C ASP A 182 11.79 5.66 25.68
N PHE A 183 10.72 4.88 25.86
CA PHE A 183 10.58 3.97 26.99
C PHE A 183 11.69 2.90 26.98
N PRO A 184 12.51 2.79 28.04
CA PRO A 184 13.54 1.77 28.14
C PRO A 184 12.88 0.41 28.36
N LEU A 185 13.09 -0.53 27.44
CA LEU A 185 12.60 -1.90 27.57
C LEU A 185 13.64 -2.83 28.23
N TRP A 186 14.90 -2.40 28.32
CA TRP A 186 16.06 -3.05 28.97
C TRP A 186 17.09 -2.02 29.38
#